data_787c33ba48217a0113bdb99f2e717782
#
_entry.id   787c33ba48217a0113bdb99f2e717782
#
_cell.length_a   1.000
_cell.length_b   1.000
_cell.length_c   1.000
_cell.angle_alpha   90.00
_cell.angle_beta   90.00
_cell.angle_gamma   90.00
#
_symmetry.space_group_name_H-M   'P 1'
#
loop_
_entity.id
_entity.type
_entity.pdbx_description
1 polymer ?
#
loop_
_entity_poly.entity_id
_entity_poly.type
_entity_poly.pdbx_seq_one_letter_code
_entity_poly.pdbx_strand_id
1 'polypeptide(L)'
;MSPKPQDELEDLLAEQVAYYRAQAAEYDVNSPLPYDHASRAALSAALDAFQPRGEVLELACGTGQWTAELARHASKLTAVDAAPEMLTLASARVRGKRIRFIEADIFDWRPEERYDAVFFSAWLSHVPPQRFDRFWALVDSCLTHSGRVFLIDELPAVAAQEQSVPDALAPMVERPLSSGAVGRVVKVFHEPGDLHDRLAELGWEVELHTVGWRFFYAAGARAHAA
;
A
#
# COMPACT_ATOMS: atom_id res chain seq x y z
N MET A 1 -0.47 22.44 27.48
CA MET A 1 -1.53 21.45 27.16
C MET A 1 -0.84 20.33 26.41
N SER A 2 -0.95 19.11 26.87
CA SER A 2 -0.45 17.97 26.08
C SER A 2 -1.25 17.88 24.79
N PRO A 3 -0.64 17.54 23.65
CA PRO A 3 -1.36 17.34 22.38
C PRO A 3 -2.45 16.27 22.58
N LYS A 4 -3.49 16.33 21.78
CA LYS A 4 -4.51 15.27 21.78
C LYS A 4 -3.96 14.05 21.05
N PRO A 5 -4.35 12.82 21.41
CA PRO A 5 -3.89 11.60 20.70
C PRO A 5 -4.14 11.62 19.19
N GLN A 6 -5.15 12.36 18.75
CA GLN A 6 -5.44 12.51 17.33
C GLN A 6 -4.42 13.43 16.64
N ASP A 7 -4.01 14.52 17.29
CA ASP A 7 -3.00 15.45 16.74
C ASP A 7 -1.63 14.73 16.65
N GLU A 8 -1.30 13.90 17.66
CA GLU A 8 -0.09 13.07 17.65
C GLU A 8 -0.09 12.04 16.50
N LEU A 9 -1.23 11.46 16.17
CA LEU A 9 -1.34 10.52 15.06
C LEU A 9 -1.16 11.22 13.70
N GLU A 10 -1.72 12.41 13.53
CA GLU A 10 -1.53 13.21 12.31
C GLU A 10 -0.05 13.61 12.14
N ASP A 11 0.62 14.01 13.21
CA ASP A 11 2.05 14.32 13.19
C ASP A 11 2.90 13.11 12.77
N LEU A 12 2.57 11.91 13.27
CA LEU A 12 3.24 10.66 12.89
C LEU A 12 3.03 10.33 11.40
N LEU A 13 1.82 10.52 10.87
CA LEU A 13 1.54 10.29 9.46
C LEU A 13 2.27 11.31 8.58
N ALA A 14 2.35 12.56 8.99
CA ALA A 14 3.12 13.58 8.29
C ALA A 14 4.64 13.25 8.29
N GLU A 15 5.18 12.74 9.41
CA GLU A 15 6.56 12.27 9.49
C GLU A 15 6.81 11.10 8.53
N GLN A 16 5.89 10.14 8.43
CA GLN A 16 5.96 9.03 7.49
C GLN A 16 6.03 9.52 6.03
N VAL A 17 5.17 10.47 5.64
CA VAL A 17 5.22 11.07 4.29
C VAL A 17 6.56 11.75 4.06
N ALA A 18 7.04 12.55 5.03
CA ALA A 18 8.34 13.22 4.93
C ALA A 18 9.51 12.24 4.77
N TYR A 19 9.47 11.10 5.48
CA TYR A 19 10.45 10.03 5.33
C TYR A 19 10.46 9.48 3.90
N TYR A 20 9.31 9.11 3.34
CA TYR A 20 9.24 8.55 1.99
C TYR A 20 9.61 9.56 0.90
N ARG A 21 9.31 10.84 1.09
CA ARG A 21 9.81 11.92 0.23
C ARG A 21 11.33 11.96 0.22
N ALA A 22 11.95 11.95 1.40
CA ALA A 22 13.41 11.98 1.53
C ALA A 22 14.09 10.72 0.96
N GLN A 23 13.43 9.56 1.07
CA GLN A 23 13.95 8.27 0.61
C GLN A 23 13.74 8.03 -0.89
N ALA A 24 12.93 8.81 -1.59
CA ALA A 24 12.45 8.50 -2.93
C ALA A 24 13.57 8.10 -3.91
N ALA A 25 14.68 8.84 -3.93
CA ALA A 25 15.81 8.57 -4.83
C ALA A 25 16.50 7.21 -4.58
N GLU A 26 16.38 6.67 -3.36
CA GLU A 26 17.04 5.44 -2.92
C GLU A 26 16.06 4.29 -2.69
N TYR A 27 14.76 4.57 -2.84
CA TYR A 27 13.70 3.60 -2.50
C TYR A 27 13.87 2.27 -3.21
N ASP A 28 14.14 2.28 -4.50
CA ASP A 28 14.28 1.05 -5.30
C ASP A 28 15.52 0.25 -4.91
N VAL A 29 16.58 0.90 -4.44
CA VAL A 29 17.81 0.24 -3.98
C VAL A 29 17.60 -0.39 -2.60
N ASN A 30 16.80 0.24 -1.75
CA ASN A 30 16.55 -0.21 -0.38
C ASN A 30 15.33 -1.15 -0.28
N SER A 31 14.49 -1.21 -1.32
CA SER A 31 13.33 -2.10 -1.34
C SER A 31 13.74 -3.56 -1.58
N PRO A 32 13.18 -4.53 -0.85
CA PRO A 32 13.53 -5.95 -1.02
C PRO A 32 13.02 -6.55 -2.34
N LEU A 33 11.88 -6.08 -2.85
CA LEU A 33 11.21 -6.67 -4.02
C LEU A 33 12.04 -6.70 -5.30
N PRO A 34 12.84 -5.68 -5.66
CA PRO A 34 13.67 -5.73 -6.86
C PRO A 34 14.74 -6.83 -6.81
N TYR A 35 15.15 -7.26 -5.62
CA TYR A 35 16.25 -8.23 -5.42
C TYR A 35 15.76 -9.66 -5.13
N ASP A 36 14.53 -9.82 -4.63
CA ASP A 36 13.90 -11.13 -4.47
C ASP A 36 13.15 -11.51 -5.76
N HIS A 37 13.92 -11.93 -6.76
CA HIS A 37 13.39 -12.27 -8.08
C HIS A 37 12.34 -13.38 -8.06
N ALA A 38 12.46 -14.36 -7.16
CA ALA A 38 11.52 -15.47 -7.06
C ALA A 38 10.17 -14.99 -6.52
N SER A 39 10.16 -14.25 -5.42
CA SER A 39 8.95 -13.65 -4.87
C SER A 39 8.33 -12.64 -5.84
N ARG A 40 9.16 -11.81 -6.48
CA ARG A 40 8.67 -10.85 -7.49
C ARG A 40 7.96 -11.56 -8.65
N ALA A 41 8.54 -12.63 -9.18
CA ALA A 41 7.93 -13.41 -10.28
C ALA A 41 6.61 -14.06 -9.86
N ALA A 42 6.55 -14.62 -8.64
CA ALA A 42 5.34 -15.24 -8.11
C ALA A 42 4.22 -14.21 -7.88
N LEU A 43 4.55 -13.04 -7.32
CA LEU A 43 3.60 -11.95 -7.12
C LEU A 43 3.10 -11.36 -8.45
N SER A 44 4.00 -11.21 -9.45
CA SER A 44 3.60 -10.78 -10.80
C SER A 44 2.66 -11.80 -11.46
N ALA A 45 2.94 -13.10 -11.32
CA ALA A 45 2.05 -14.15 -11.83
C ALA A 45 0.68 -14.14 -11.14
N ALA A 46 0.63 -13.88 -9.83
CA ALA A 46 -0.63 -13.75 -9.10
C ALA A 46 -1.43 -12.52 -9.58
N LEU A 47 -0.77 -11.39 -9.81
CA LEU A 47 -1.40 -10.18 -10.36
C LEU A 47 -1.89 -10.41 -11.80
N ASP A 48 -1.10 -11.10 -12.63
CA ASP A 48 -1.51 -11.49 -13.98
C ASP A 48 -2.74 -12.42 -13.96
N ALA A 49 -2.84 -13.34 -13.01
CA ALA A 49 -4.00 -14.21 -12.81
C ALA A 49 -5.23 -13.44 -12.31
N PHE A 50 -5.04 -12.46 -11.43
CA PHE A 50 -6.10 -11.58 -10.94
C PHE A 50 -6.69 -10.71 -12.07
N GLN A 51 -5.89 -10.33 -13.06
CA GLN A 51 -6.30 -9.52 -14.22
C GLN A 51 -7.03 -8.23 -13.81
N PRO A 52 -6.34 -7.21 -13.32
CA PRO A 52 -6.92 -5.91 -12.97
C PRO A 52 -7.33 -5.16 -14.24
N ARG A 53 -8.51 -5.47 -14.79
CA ARG A 53 -9.03 -4.91 -16.05
C ARG A 53 -9.95 -3.72 -15.78
N GLY A 54 -10.24 -2.95 -16.84
CA GLY A 54 -11.13 -1.80 -16.77
C GLY A 54 -10.42 -0.57 -16.19
N GLU A 55 -11.12 0.19 -15.38
CA GLU A 55 -10.57 1.32 -14.64
C GLU A 55 -9.92 0.82 -13.34
N VAL A 56 -8.62 1.04 -13.21
CA VAL A 56 -7.80 0.52 -12.10
C VAL A 56 -7.25 1.69 -11.29
N LEU A 57 -7.31 1.55 -9.97
CA LEU A 57 -6.70 2.47 -9.00
C LEU A 57 -5.53 1.80 -8.31
N GLU A 58 -4.38 2.46 -8.32
CA GLU A 58 -3.23 2.11 -7.50
C GLU A 58 -3.07 3.12 -6.38
N LEU A 59 -3.16 2.67 -5.12
CA LEU A 59 -2.93 3.47 -3.92
C LEU A 59 -1.48 3.30 -3.45
N ALA A 60 -0.84 4.38 -3.02
CA ALA A 60 0.56 4.43 -2.60
C ALA A 60 1.49 3.83 -3.69
N CYS A 61 1.44 4.40 -4.89
CA CYS A 61 2.15 3.82 -6.04
C CYS A 61 3.68 3.89 -5.95
N GLY A 62 4.23 4.69 -5.03
CA GLY A 62 5.65 4.86 -4.82
C GLY A 62 6.38 5.24 -6.11
N THR A 63 7.50 4.57 -6.38
CA THR A 63 8.32 4.78 -7.60
C THR A 63 7.72 4.11 -8.86
N GLY A 64 6.51 3.56 -8.79
CA GLY A 64 5.82 2.97 -9.92
C GLY A 64 6.26 1.54 -10.28
N GLN A 65 6.80 0.78 -9.34
CA GLN A 65 7.24 -0.60 -9.58
C GLN A 65 6.12 -1.52 -10.05
N TRP A 66 4.90 -1.32 -9.53
CA TRP A 66 3.71 -2.07 -9.93
C TRP A 66 2.88 -1.34 -10.99
N THR A 67 2.96 -0.02 -11.05
CA THR A 67 2.26 0.82 -12.03
C THR A 67 2.51 0.33 -13.47
N ALA A 68 3.75 -0.06 -13.78
CA ALA A 68 4.11 -0.57 -15.10
C ALA A 68 3.43 -1.92 -15.44
N GLU A 69 3.22 -2.77 -14.44
CA GLU A 69 2.53 -4.06 -14.60
C GLU A 69 1.02 -3.87 -14.68
N LEU A 70 0.44 -3.08 -13.78
CA LEU A 70 -0.98 -2.73 -13.83
C LEU A 70 -1.38 -2.12 -15.17
N ALA A 71 -0.54 -1.23 -15.73
CA ALA A 71 -0.77 -0.61 -17.04
C ALA A 71 -0.79 -1.58 -18.22
N ARG A 72 -0.41 -2.85 -18.04
CA ARG A 72 -0.53 -3.89 -19.09
C ARG A 72 -1.96 -4.45 -19.16
N HIS A 73 -2.69 -4.39 -18.05
CA HIS A 73 -4.03 -4.96 -17.91
C HIS A 73 -5.13 -3.90 -17.94
N ALA A 74 -4.87 -2.74 -17.33
CA ALA A 74 -5.84 -1.67 -17.18
C ALA A 74 -6.18 -0.98 -18.51
N SER A 75 -7.46 -0.67 -18.72
CA SER A 75 -7.89 0.22 -19.78
C SER A 75 -7.58 1.68 -19.45
N LYS A 76 -7.69 2.02 -18.15
CA LYS A 76 -7.34 3.31 -17.56
C LYS A 76 -6.74 3.06 -16.18
N LEU A 77 -5.63 3.71 -15.86
CA LEU A 77 -4.95 3.58 -14.58
C LEU A 77 -4.83 4.95 -13.91
N THR A 78 -5.27 5.00 -12.67
CA THR A 78 -5.03 6.14 -11.76
C THR A 78 -4.09 5.66 -10.67
N ALA A 79 -3.00 6.39 -10.43
CA ALA A 79 -1.99 6.10 -9.43
C ALA A 79 -1.88 7.27 -8.45
N VAL A 80 -2.03 6.99 -7.17
CA VAL A 80 -2.05 8.00 -6.09
C VAL A 80 -0.86 7.78 -5.16
N ASP A 81 -0.17 8.87 -4.82
CA ASP A 81 0.87 8.88 -3.78
C ASP A 81 0.94 10.26 -3.12
N ALA A 82 1.33 10.30 -1.85
CA ALA A 82 1.48 11.55 -1.09
C ALA A 82 2.82 12.26 -1.36
N ALA A 83 3.80 11.54 -1.92
CA ALA A 83 5.14 12.05 -2.17
C ALA A 83 5.32 12.44 -3.64
N PRO A 84 5.41 13.74 -3.99
CA PRO A 84 5.60 14.17 -5.39
C PRO A 84 6.93 13.67 -5.99
N GLU A 85 7.94 13.41 -5.16
CA GLU A 85 9.20 12.81 -5.57
C GLU A 85 8.99 11.38 -6.09
N MET A 86 8.13 10.60 -5.42
CA MET A 86 7.74 9.26 -5.86
C MET A 86 6.99 9.32 -7.20
N LEU A 87 6.01 10.21 -7.33
CA LEU A 87 5.25 10.39 -8.58
C LEU A 87 6.14 10.80 -9.77
N THR A 88 7.17 11.59 -9.51
CA THR A 88 8.17 11.96 -10.53
C THR A 88 8.89 10.72 -11.06
N LEU A 89 9.34 9.83 -10.17
CA LEU A 89 10.00 8.58 -10.54
C LEU A 89 9.03 7.60 -11.23
N ALA A 90 7.81 7.47 -10.71
CA ALA A 90 6.77 6.63 -11.29
C ALA A 90 6.44 7.05 -12.72
N SER A 91 6.22 8.34 -12.95
CA SER A 91 5.91 8.86 -14.28
C SER A 91 7.06 8.64 -15.28
N ALA A 92 8.31 8.76 -14.82
CA ALA A 92 9.47 8.48 -15.64
C ALA A 92 9.60 7.00 -16.01
N ARG A 93 9.21 6.08 -15.12
CA ARG A 93 9.22 4.62 -15.30
C ARG A 93 8.23 4.15 -16.37
N VAL A 94 7.04 4.77 -16.42
CA VAL A 94 5.93 4.34 -17.29
C VAL A 94 5.70 5.29 -18.47
N ARG A 95 6.74 5.90 -19.00
CA ARG A 95 6.66 6.83 -20.13
C ARG A 95 5.85 6.25 -21.29
N GLY A 96 5.00 7.10 -21.91
CA GLY A 96 4.19 6.73 -23.06
C GLY A 96 2.91 5.94 -22.70
N LYS A 97 2.64 5.65 -21.44
CA LYS A 97 1.38 5.08 -20.97
C LYS A 97 0.39 6.19 -20.59
N ARG A 98 -0.90 5.93 -20.76
CA ARG A 98 -1.97 6.83 -20.31
C ARG A 98 -2.30 6.51 -18.86
N ILE A 99 -1.59 7.17 -17.94
CA ILE A 99 -1.75 7.01 -16.50
C ILE A 99 -2.02 8.40 -15.89
N ARG A 100 -3.03 8.46 -15.05
CA ARG A 100 -3.34 9.64 -14.24
C ARG A 100 -2.59 9.52 -12.93
N PHE A 101 -1.61 10.37 -12.69
CA PHE A 101 -0.95 10.50 -11.39
C PHE A 101 -1.62 11.57 -10.56
N ILE A 102 -1.87 11.28 -9.28
CA ILE A 102 -2.51 12.19 -8.32
C ILE A 102 -1.61 12.28 -7.08
N GLU A 103 -1.18 13.50 -6.74
CA GLU A 103 -0.56 13.78 -5.46
C GLU A 103 -1.66 13.97 -4.43
N ALA A 104 -1.75 13.05 -3.47
CA ALA A 104 -2.73 13.14 -2.39
C ALA A 104 -2.35 12.25 -1.21
N ASP A 105 -2.64 12.71 0.00
CA ASP A 105 -2.68 11.85 1.18
C ASP A 105 -3.92 10.93 1.11
N ILE A 106 -3.68 9.63 1.11
CA ILE A 106 -4.74 8.61 0.99
C ILE A 106 -5.78 8.74 2.10
N PHE A 107 -5.39 9.16 3.30
CA PHE A 107 -6.32 9.28 4.41
C PHE A 107 -7.30 10.46 4.25
N ASP A 108 -6.93 11.47 3.47
CA ASP A 108 -7.77 12.65 3.20
C ASP A 108 -8.32 12.70 1.78
N TRP A 109 -7.74 11.89 0.89
CA TRP A 109 -8.20 11.81 -0.50
C TRP A 109 -9.61 11.22 -0.62
N ARG A 110 -10.32 11.66 -1.66
CA ARG A 110 -11.65 11.13 -2.00
C ARG A 110 -11.67 10.85 -3.50
N PRO A 111 -12.14 9.65 -3.91
CA PRO A 111 -12.23 9.30 -5.31
C PRO A 111 -13.25 10.17 -6.03
N GLU A 112 -12.91 10.64 -7.23
CA GLU A 112 -13.83 11.35 -8.12
C GLU A 112 -14.66 10.36 -8.97
N GLU A 113 -14.17 9.14 -9.12
CA GLU A 113 -14.76 8.07 -9.92
C GLU A 113 -14.62 6.72 -9.18
N ARG A 114 -15.28 5.69 -9.71
CA ARG A 114 -15.20 4.33 -9.17
C ARG A 114 -14.37 3.45 -10.11
N TYR A 115 -13.73 2.45 -9.55
CA TYR A 115 -12.77 1.60 -10.22
C TYR A 115 -13.22 0.13 -10.21
N ASP A 116 -12.87 -0.60 -11.25
CA ASP A 116 -13.14 -2.04 -11.36
C ASP A 116 -12.13 -2.86 -10.55
N ALA A 117 -10.96 -2.28 -10.27
CA ALA A 117 -9.99 -2.87 -9.37
C ALA A 117 -9.25 -1.79 -8.57
N VAL A 118 -8.99 -2.08 -7.29
CA VAL A 118 -8.08 -1.31 -6.42
C VAL A 118 -6.88 -2.20 -6.11
N PHE A 119 -5.70 -1.62 -6.26
CA PHE A 119 -4.42 -2.26 -5.97
C PHE A 119 -3.60 -1.40 -4.99
N PHE A 120 -2.90 -2.04 -4.07
CA PHE A 120 -1.83 -1.42 -3.27
C PHE A 120 -0.80 -2.45 -2.84
N SER A 121 0.45 -2.01 -2.72
CA SER A 121 1.57 -2.86 -2.30
C SER A 121 2.42 -2.17 -1.24
N ALA A 122 2.81 -2.91 -0.19
CA ALA A 122 3.59 -2.41 0.94
C ALA A 122 2.98 -1.13 1.56
N TRP A 123 1.64 -1.07 1.60
CA TRP A 123 0.90 0.06 2.13
C TRP A 123 0.06 -0.29 3.36
N LEU A 124 -0.60 -1.47 3.40
CA LEU A 124 -1.47 -1.84 4.52
C LEU A 124 -0.72 -1.84 5.84
N SER A 125 0.53 -2.28 5.82
CA SER A 125 1.42 -2.23 6.98
C SER A 125 1.77 -0.80 7.44
N HIS A 126 1.52 0.21 6.62
CA HIS A 126 1.69 1.63 6.95
C HIS A 126 0.39 2.33 7.39
N VAL A 127 -0.70 1.57 7.48
CA VAL A 127 -1.99 2.03 8.01
C VAL A 127 -2.04 1.76 9.50
N PRO A 128 -2.07 2.79 10.36
CA PRO A 128 -2.15 2.57 11.81
C PRO A 128 -3.48 1.90 12.18
N PRO A 129 -3.50 1.08 13.27
CA PRO A 129 -4.72 0.35 13.67
C PRO A 129 -5.94 1.25 13.84
N GLN A 130 -5.75 2.49 14.27
CA GLN A 130 -6.80 3.50 14.47
C GLN A 130 -7.44 3.98 13.15
N ARG A 131 -6.75 3.76 12.02
CA ARG A 131 -7.22 4.16 10.68
C ARG A 131 -7.62 2.96 9.80
N PHE A 132 -7.49 1.73 10.28
CA PHE A 132 -7.71 0.51 9.49
C PHE A 132 -9.12 0.46 8.89
N ASP A 133 -10.15 0.60 9.70
CA ASP A 133 -11.55 0.52 9.24
C ASP A 133 -11.90 1.68 8.29
N ARG A 134 -11.38 2.89 8.58
CA ARG A 134 -11.54 4.06 7.70
C ARG A 134 -10.85 3.85 6.35
N PHE A 135 -9.67 3.23 6.34
CA PHE A 135 -8.97 2.89 5.10
C PHE A 135 -9.77 1.89 4.26
N TRP A 136 -10.30 0.83 4.88
CA TRP A 136 -11.11 -0.14 4.15
C TRP A 136 -12.45 0.43 3.69
N ALA A 137 -13.04 1.37 4.41
CA ALA A 137 -14.20 2.14 3.95
C ALA A 137 -13.86 3.02 2.73
N LEU A 138 -12.65 3.59 2.68
CA LEU A 138 -12.16 4.30 1.50
C LEU A 138 -12.02 3.33 0.32
N VAL A 139 -11.38 2.17 0.48
CA VAL A 139 -11.24 1.16 -0.58
C VAL A 139 -12.61 0.77 -1.13
N ASP A 140 -13.59 0.52 -0.27
CA ASP A 140 -14.98 0.25 -0.66
C ASP A 140 -15.58 1.40 -1.48
N SER A 141 -15.39 2.63 -1.04
CA SER A 141 -15.90 3.82 -1.76
C SER A 141 -15.26 4.02 -3.13
N CYS A 142 -14.04 3.48 -3.35
CA CYS A 142 -13.36 3.53 -4.63
C CYS A 142 -13.89 2.50 -5.64
N LEU A 143 -14.52 1.41 -5.18
CA LEU A 143 -14.89 0.29 -6.05
C LEU A 143 -16.27 0.45 -6.70
N THR A 144 -16.41 -0.03 -7.92
CA THR A 144 -17.70 -0.34 -8.54
C THR A 144 -18.38 -1.48 -7.77
N HIS A 145 -19.67 -1.74 -8.03
CA HIS A 145 -20.41 -2.82 -7.37
C HIS A 145 -19.75 -4.20 -7.53
N SER A 146 -19.17 -4.48 -8.70
CA SER A 146 -18.42 -5.72 -8.99
C SER A 146 -16.90 -5.56 -8.87
N GLY A 147 -16.47 -4.46 -8.28
CA GLY A 147 -15.06 -4.13 -8.18
C GLY A 147 -14.32 -5.07 -7.20
N ARG A 148 -13.03 -5.29 -7.48
CA ARG A 148 -12.18 -6.20 -6.72
C ARG A 148 -10.94 -5.51 -6.17
N VAL A 149 -10.39 -6.04 -5.10
CA VAL A 149 -9.15 -5.57 -4.50
C VAL A 149 -8.03 -6.61 -4.67
N PHE A 150 -6.81 -6.15 -4.89
CA PHE A 150 -5.59 -6.94 -4.81
C PHE A 150 -4.56 -6.16 -4.00
N LEU A 151 -3.99 -6.80 -3.01
CA LEU A 151 -2.94 -6.18 -2.20
C LEU A 151 -1.74 -7.11 -2.03
N ILE A 152 -0.57 -6.52 -1.80
CA ILE A 152 0.67 -7.21 -1.46
C ILE A 152 1.23 -6.54 -0.21
N ASP A 153 1.65 -7.33 0.80
CA ASP A 153 2.39 -6.79 1.95
C ASP A 153 3.35 -7.83 2.53
N GLU A 154 4.05 -7.44 3.58
CA GLU A 154 5.07 -8.26 4.23
C GLU A 154 4.49 -9.09 5.38
N LEU A 155 4.97 -10.32 5.48
CA LEU A 155 4.65 -11.23 6.58
C LEU A 155 5.31 -10.79 7.90
N PRO A 156 4.74 -11.14 9.06
CA PRO A 156 5.30 -10.84 10.38
C PRO A 156 6.73 -11.36 10.59
N ALA A 157 7.16 -12.38 9.85
CA ALA A 157 8.52 -12.88 9.88
C ALA A 157 9.59 -11.80 9.59
N VAL A 158 9.21 -10.72 8.90
CA VAL A 158 10.08 -9.56 8.61
C VAL A 158 10.34 -8.69 9.85
N ALA A 159 9.46 -8.72 10.85
CA ALA A 159 9.56 -7.88 12.04
C ALA A 159 10.92 -7.97 12.76
N ALA A 160 11.55 -9.15 12.74
CA ALA A 160 12.87 -9.35 13.33
C ALA A 160 14.00 -8.55 12.65
N GLN A 161 13.75 -8.00 11.46
CA GLN A 161 14.71 -7.17 10.69
C GLN A 161 14.50 -5.67 10.90
N GLU A 162 13.43 -5.29 11.58
CA GLU A 162 13.05 -3.90 11.81
C GLU A 162 13.42 -3.44 13.23
N GLN A 163 13.77 -2.18 13.36
CA GLN A 163 14.03 -1.56 14.66
C GLN A 163 12.74 -0.94 15.19
N SER A 164 12.05 -1.66 16.06
CA SER A 164 10.78 -1.21 16.65
C SER A 164 10.96 -0.03 17.59
N VAL A 165 10.01 0.89 17.59
CA VAL A 165 9.91 2.01 18.53
C VAL A 165 9.01 1.57 19.68
N PRO A 166 9.51 1.46 20.93
CA PRO A 166 8.67 1.09 22.07
C PRO A 166 7.72 2.23 22.45
N ASP A 167 6.59 1.87 23.06
CA ASP A 167 5.60 2.80 23.63
C ASP A 167 5.06 3.87 22.66
N ALA A 168 5.15 3.63 21.35
CA ALA A 168 4.59 4.53 20.34
C ALA A 168 3.05 4.41 20.28
N LEU A 169 2.39 5.47 19.83
CA LEU A 169 0.92 5.53 19.68
C LEU A 169 0.38 4.47 18.69
N ALA A 170 1.20 4.05 17.73
CA ALA A 170 0.95 2.95 16.81
C ALA A 170 2.23 2.11 16.70
N PRO A 171 2.16 0.84 16.25
CA PRO A 171 3.36 0.08 15.90
C PRO A 171 4.21 0.84 14.90
N MET A 172 5.47 1.11 15.23
CA MET A 172 6.40 1.91 14.45
C MET A 172 7.77 1.29 14.39
N VAL A 173 8.50 1.64 13.35
CA VAL A 173 9.91 1.30 13.18
C VAL A 173 10.73 2.55 12.84
N GLU A 174 12.00 2.52 13.25
CA GLU A 174 13.00 3.50 12.84
C GLU A 174 13.77 3.00 11.62
N ARG A 175 13.96 3.88 10.64
CA ARG A 175 14.71 3.57 9.44
C ARG A 175 15.72 4.68 9.13
N PRO A 176 17.01 4.34 8.97
CA PRO A 176 18.02 5.33 8.60
C PRO A 176 17.83 5.76 7.14
N LEU A 177 18.11 7.04 6.88
CA LEU A 177 18.32 7.60 5.55
C LEU A 177 19.83 7.66 5.26
N SER A 178 20.21 7.66 4.00
CA SER A 178 21.63 7.83 3.60
C SER A 178 22.23 9.17 4.05
N SER A 179 21.40 10.17 4.29
CA SER A 179 21.81 11.43 4.90
C SER A 179 22.28 11.32 6.36
N GLY A 180 22.09 10.17 7.00
CA GLY A 180 22.32 9.94 8.43
C GLY A 180 21.15 10.35 9.32
N ALA A 181 20.09 10.93 8.78
CA ALA A 181 18.84 11.15 9.53
C ALA A 181 18.12 9.81 9.74
N VAL A 182 17.30 9.74 10.79
CA VAL A 182 16.44 8.59 11.08
C VAL A 182 15.00 9.04 10.95
N GLY A 183 14.22 8.33 10.14
CA GLY A 183 12.78 8.55 10.03
C GLY A 183 12.01 7.46 10.77
N ARG A 184 10.84 7.83 11.26
CA ARG A 184 9.89 6.90 11.91
C ARG A 184 8.72 6.67 10.97
N VAL A 185 8.35 5.41 10.82
CA VAL A 185 7.21 5.03 9.98
C VAL A 185 6.34 4.04 10.72
N VAL A 186 5.04 4.15 10.55
CA VAL A 186 4.09 3.13 11.02
C VAL A 186 4.44 1.81 10.33
N LYS A 187 4.51 0.73 11.10
CA LYS A 187 4.74 -0.62 10.57
C LYS A 187 3.96 -1.65 11.38
N VAL A 188 2.80 -2.00 10.85
CA VAL A 188 1.89 -3.01 11.41
C VAL A 188 2.07 -4.29 10.61
N PHE A 189 2.53 -5.34 11.26
CA PHE A 189 2.60 -6.66 10.64
C PHE A 189 1.27 -7.39 10.88
N HIS A 190 0.65 -7.83 9.80
CA HIS A 190 -0.62 -8.56 9.84
C HIS A 190 -0.36 -10.07 9.68
N GLU A 191 -0.79 -10.85 10.66
CA GLU A 191 -0.90 -12.30 10.47
C GLU A 191 -2.02 -12.58 9.44
N PRO A 192 -1.77 -13.38 8.40
CA PRO A 192 -2.75 -13.63 7.34
C PRO A 192 -4.12 -14.10 7.85
N GLY A 193 -4.14 -14.97 8.87
CA GLY A 193 -5.39 -15.46 9.47
C GLY A 193 -6.18 -14.35 10.15
N ASP A 194 -5.51 -13.54 11.00
CA ASP A 194 -6.15 -12.44 11.73
C ASP A 194 -6.64 -11.35 10.74
N LEU A 195 -5.87 -11.10 9.67
CA LEU A 195 -6.25 -10.15 8.63
C LEU A 195 -7.49 -10.64 7.87
N HIS A 196 -7.53 -11.92 7.51
CA HIS A 196 -8.68 -12.54 6.86
C HIS A 196 -9.95 -12.35 7.70
N ASP A 197 -9.90 -12.71 8.98
CA ASP A 197 -11.06 -12.64 9.87
C ASP A 197 -11.53 -11.19 10.06
N ARG A 198 -10.59 -10.26 10.24
CA ARG A 198 -10.93 -8.85 10.35
C ARG A 198 -11.55 -8.27 9.08
N LEU A 199 -11.08 -8.69 7.90
CA LEU A 199 -11.69 -8.27 6.64
C LEU A 199 -13.08 -8.85 6.45
N ALA A 200 -13.30 -10.11 6.87
CA ALA A 200 -14.61 -10.73 6.87
C ALA A 200 -15.61 -9.98 7.77
N GLU A 201 -15.18 -9.53 8.97
CA GLU A 201 -15.99 -8.67 9.85
C GLU A 201 -16.38 -7.34 9.19
N LEU A 202 -15.51 -6.79 8.34
CA LEU A 202 -15.80 -5.59 7.55
C LEU A 202 -16.61 -5.88 6.28
N GLY A 203 -17.01 -7.13 6.04
CA GLY A 203 -17.81 -7.56 4.90
C GLY A 203 -16.99 -7.73 3.60
N TRP A 204 -15.74 -8.15 3.71
CA TRP A 204 -14.90 -8.50 2.57
C TRP A 204 -14.70 -10.02 2.50
N GLU A 205 -14.78 -10.56 1.28
CA GLU A 205 -14.39 -11.94 0.96
C GLU A 205 -13.06 -11.88 0.24
N VAL A 206 -12.00 -12.32 0.92
CA VAL A 206 -10.63 -12.28 0.39
C VAL A 206 -9.95 -13.64 0.55
N GLU A 207 -9.15 -14.00 -0.44
CA GLU A 207 -8.22 -15.12 -0.35
C GLU A 207 -6.81 -14.60 -0.09
N LEU A 208 -6.11 -15.13 0.92
CA LEU A 208 -4.74 -14.76 1.24
C LEU A 208 -3.78 -15.89 0.89
N HIS A 209 -2.67 -15.54 0.27
CA HIS A 209 -1.63 -16.49 -0.15
C HIS A 209 -0.25 -15.97 0.26
N THR A 210 0.55 -16.82 0.89
CA THR A 210 1.94 -16.50 1.23
C THR A 210 2.86 -16.72 0.04
N VAL A 211 3.88 -15.86 -0.10
CA VAL A 211 4.89 -15.95 -1.15
C VAL A 211 6.28 -15.89 -0.52
N GLY A 212 6.97 -17.01 -0.56
CA GLY A 212 8.21 -17.18 0.18
C GLY A 212 8.00 -17.01 1.69
N TRP A 213 9.01 -16.49 2.36
CA TRP A 213 8.96 -16.25 3.80
C TRP A 213 8.62 -14.77 4.15
N ARG A 214 8.65 -13.90 3.15
CA ARG A 214 8.60 -12.44 3.34
C ARG A 214 7.24 -11.84 3.00
N PHE A 215 6.56 -12.32 1.97
CA PHE A 215 5.41 -11.66 1.39
C PHE A 215 4.13 -12.49 1.49
N PHE A 216 3.01 -11.78 1.46
CA PHE A 216 1.71 -12.34 1.12
C PHE A 216 1.01 -11.43 0.12
N TYR A 217 0.02 -11.97 -0.58
CA TYR A 217 -0.97 -11.17 -1.28
C TYR A 217 -2.38 -11.59 -0.86
N ALA A 218 -3.31 -10.67 -0.99
CA ALA A 218 -4.72 -10.95 -0.85
C ALA A 218 -5.49 -10.44 -2.06
N ALA A 219 -6.46 -11.21 -2.50
CA ALA A 219 -7.35 -10.87 -3.60
C ALA A 219 -8.80 -11.14 -3.21
N GLY A 220 -9.72 -10.25 -3.53
CA GLY A 220 -11.12 -10.45 -3.18
C GLY A 220 -12.04 -9.29 -3.57
N ALA A 221 -13.23 -9.31 -3.01
CA ALA A 221 -14.29 -8.33 -3.25
C ALA A 221 -15.15 -8.12 -2.00
N ARG A 222 -16.09 -7.17 -2.08
CA ARG A 222 -17.14 -7.04 -1.06
C ARG A 222 -18.04 -8.27 -1.08
N ALA A 223 -18.35 -8.78 0.10
CA ALA A 223 -19.42 -9.74 0.25
C ALA A 223 -20.76 -9.08 -0.12
N HIS A 224 -21.42 -9.60 -1.13
CA HIS A 224 -22.76 -9.15 -1.47
C HIS A 224 -23.79 -9.90 -0.63
N ALA A 225 -24.68 -9.16 0.03
CA ALA A 225 -25.84 -9.79 0.64
C ALA A 225 -26.63 -10.57 -0.44
N ALA A 226 -26.83 -11.86 -0.21
CA ALA A 226 -27.59 -12.74 -1.09
C ALA A 226 -29.07 -12.31 -1.14
#